data_40dde7ae17aaf687ef3d5bc6660f62a7
#
_entry.id   40dde7ae17aaf687ef3d5bc6660f62a7
#
_cell.length_a   1.000
_cell.length_b   1.000
_cell.length_c   1.000
_cell.angle_alpha   90.00
_cell.angle_beta   90.00
_cell.angle_gamma   90.00
#
_symmetry.space_group_name_H-M   'P 1'
#
loop_
_entity.id
_entity.type
_entity.pdbx_description
1 polymer ?
#
loop_
_entity_poly.entity_id
_entity_poly.type
_entity_poly.pdbx_seq_one_letter_code
_entity_poly.pdbx_strand_id
1 'polypeptide(L)'
;MNDKELVAHEALKYIKNNSIVGLGTGSTANLFIEALAQKIQKESLTIKVVASSTVSQIKALECGLDYISLDQIETIDTYVDGADE
;
A
#
# COMPACT_ATOMS: atom_id res chain seq x y z
N MET A 1 8.87 -5.73 -17.21
CA MET A 1 8.52 -5.59 -15.79
C MET A 1 9.38 -6.52 -14.97
N ASN A 2 10.04 -6.02 -13.92
CA ASN A 2 10.88 -6.88 -13.09
C ASN A 2 10.05 -7.64 -12.05
N ASP A 3 10.69 -8.54 -11.31
CA ASP A 3 9.98 -9.40 -10.37
C ASP A 3 9.27 -8.61 -9.27
N LYS A 4 9.87 -7.52 -8.80
CA LYS A 4 9.28 -6.69 -7.76
C LYS A 4 8.03 -5.98 -8.25
N GLU A 5 8.06 -5.51 -9.49
CA GLU A 5 6.89 -4.88 -10.10
C GLU A 5 5.77 -5.88 -10.29
N LEU A 6 6.09 -7.11 -10.69
CA LEU A 6 5.10 -8.15 -10.82
C LEU A 6 4.42 -8.46 -9.48
N VAL A 7 5.21 -8.56 -8.41
CA VAL A 7 4.67 -8.80 -7.07
C VAL A 7 3.76 -7.65 -6.65
N ALA A 8 4.19 -6.42 -6.89
CA ALA A 8 3.40 -5.25 -6.54
C ALA A 8 2.06 -5.23 -7.28
N HIS A 9 2.08 -5.52 -8.58
CA HIS A 9 0.85 -5.56 -9.38
C HIS A 9 -0.05 -6.72 -8.98
N GLU A 10 0.52 -7.88 -8.65
CA GLU A 10 -0.26 -9.00 -8.17
C GLU A 10 -0.99 -8.66 -6.87
N ALA A 11 -0.30 -7.96 -5.97
CA ALA A 11 -0.90 -7.56 -4.70
C ALA A 11 -2.13 -6.68 -4.90
N LEU A 12 -2.15 -5.86 -5.96
CA LEU A 12 -3.29 -4.99 -6.23
C LEU A 12 -4.58 -5.78 -6.49
N LYS A 13 -4.47 -7.01 -6.96
CA LYS A 13 -5.64 -7.83 -7.23
C LYS A 13 -6.43 -8.17 -5.97
N TYR A 14 -5.78 -8.11 -4.83
CA TYR A 14 -6.42 -8.44 -3.55
C TYR A 14 -6.96 -7.21 -2.84
N ILE A 15 -6.79 -6.03 -3.41
CA ILE A 15 -7.24 -4.79 -2.79
C ILE A 15 -8.70 -4.55 -3.16
N LYS A 16 -9.52 -4.36 -2.14
CA LYS A 16 -10.94 -4.10 -2.31
C LYS A 16 -11.26 -2.67 -1.89
N ASN A 17 -12.28 -2.10 -2.50
CA ASN A 17 -12.76 -0.78 -2.10
C ASN A 17 -13.17 -0.79 -0.62
N ASN A 18 -12.98 0.32 0.06
CA ASN A 18 -13.30 0.49 1.48
C ASN A 18 -12.50 -0.44 2.39
N SER A 19 -11.26 -0.77 2.02
CA SER A 19 -10.40 -1.63 2.82
C SER A 19 -9.25 -0.84 3.45
N ILE A 20 -8.60 -1.48 4.42
CA ILE A 20 -7.41 -0.93 5.07
C ILE A 20 -6.22 -1.79 4.66
N VAL A 21 -5.20 -1.14 4.12
CA VAL A 21 -4.02 -1.81 3.58
C VAL A 21 -2.81 -1.47 4.44
N GLY A 22 -2.13 -2.50 4.94
CA GLY A 22 -0.88 -2.33 5.67
C GLY A 22 0.30 -2.35 4.71
N LEU A 23 1.22 -1.40 4.90
CA LEU A 23 2.41 -1.26 4.06
C LEU A 23 3.63 -1.66 4.86
N GLY A 24 4.38 -2.65 4.35
CA GLY A 24 5.63 -3.05 4.94
C GLY A 24 6.78 -2.18 4.46
N THR A 25 7.98 -2.73 4.50
CA THR A 25 9.20 -2.03 4.08
C THR A 25 9.75 -2.65 2.81
N GLY A 26 10.76 -2.01 2.23
CA GLY A 26 11.46 -2.54 1.08
C GLY A 26 10.98 -1.94 -0.24
N SER A 27 11.70 -2.24 -1.29
CA SER A 27 11.43 -1.66 -2.61
C SER A 27 10.14 -2.19 -3.22
N THR A 28 9.76 -3.43 -2.92
CA THR A 28 8.48 -3.96 -3.40
C THR A 28 7.31 -3.17 -2.81
N ALA A 29 7.40 -2.84 -1.52
CA ALA A 29 6.36 -2.02 -0.89
C ALA A 29 6.28 -0.64 -1.52
N ASN A 30 7.42 -0.03 -1.84
CA ASN A 30 7.44 1.28 -2.49
C ASN A 30 6.78 1.23 -3.87
N LEU A 31 7.06 0.20 -4.64
CA LEU A 31 6.43 0.03 -5.95
C LEU A 31 4.93 -0.20 -5.81
N PHE A 32 4.52 -0.95 -4.80
CA PHE A 32 3.11 -1.17 -4.52
C PHE A 32 2.40 0.13 -4.18
N ILE A 33 3.02 0.98 -3.37
CA ILE A 33 2.43 2.27 -2.98
C ILE A 33 2.15 3.11 -4.22
N GLU A 34 3.10 3.19 -5.13
CA GLU A 34 2.92 3.95 -6.38
C GLU A 34 1.80 3.37 -7.23
N ALA A 35 1.79 2.06 -7.39
CA ALA A 35 0.76 1.39 -8.18
C ALA A 35 -0.63 1.53 -7.54
N LEU A 36 -0.70 1.45 -6.22
CA LEU A 36 -1.96 1.61 -5.49
C LEU A 36 -2.51 3.01 -5.66
N ALA A 37 -1.65 4.03 -5.59
CA ALA A 37 -2.09 5.41 -5.77
C ALA A 37 -2.71 5.61 -7.15
N GLN A 38 -2.09 5.05 -8.19
CA GLN A 38 -2.62 5.12 -9.54
C GLN A 38 -3.97 4.40 -9.65
N LYS A 39 -4.08 3.23 -9.05
CA LYS A 39 -5.33 2.46 -9.07
C LYS A 39 -6.47 3.22 -8.38
N ILE A 40 -6.19 3.82 -7.24
CA ILE A 40 -7.17 4.60 -6.51
C ILE A 40 -7.70 5.75 -7.35
N GLN A 41 -6.81 6.47 -8.02
CA GLN A 41 -7.20 7.59 -8.88
C GLN A 41 -8.00 7.11 -10.08
N LYS A 42 -7.58 6.02 -10.70
CA LYS A 42 -8.22 5.50 -11.90
C LYS A 42 -9.60 4.95 -11.62
N GLU A 43 -9.77 4.27 -10.50
CA GLU A 43 -11.01 3.56 -10.19
C GLU A 43 -11.83 4.25 -9.11
N SER A 44 -11.38 5.39 -8.61
CA SER A 44 -12.07 6.16 -7.57
C SER A 44 -12.34 5.32 -6.32
N LEU A 45 -11.32 4.60 -5.88
CA LEU A 45 -11.44 3.74 -4.70
C LEU A 45 -11.29 4.54 -3.41
N THR A 46 -11.88 4.02 -2.35
CA THR A 46 -11.70 4.54 -0.99
C THR A 46 -10.85 3.53 -0.22
N ILE A 47 -9.55 3.82 -0.10
CA ILE A 47 -8.59 2.94 0.54
C ILE A 47 -7.85 3.73 1.61
N LYS A 48 -7.74 3.16 2.79
CA LYS A 48 -6.93 3.73 3.86
C LYS A 48 -5.68 2.87 4.03
N VAL A 49 -4.56 3.51 4.34
CA VAL A 49 -3.29 2.78 4.47
C VAL A 49 -2.67 3.06 5.84
N VAL A 50 -1.96 2.08 6.33
CA VAL A 50 -1.10 2.22 7.51
C VAL A 50 0.28 1.72 7.13
N ALA A 51 1.31 2.20 7.81
CA ALA A 51 2.68 1.82 7.47
C ALA A 51 3.45 1.41 8.73
N SER A 52 4.29 0.39 8.58
CA SER A 52 5.12 -0.09 9.67
C SER A 52 6.44 0.68 9.78
N SER A 53 6.77 1.52 8.81
CA SER A 53 8.00 2.30 8.82
C SER A 53 7.74 3.74 8.41
N THR A 54 8.63 4.63 8.86
CA THR A 54 8.56 6.05 8.51
C THR A 54 8.74 6.25 7.01
N VAL A 55 9.61 5.46 6.38
CA VAL A 55 9.87 5.57 4.95
C VAL A 55 8.59 5.29 4.15
N SER A 56 7.90 4.20 4.48
CA SER A 56 6.65 3.86 3.81
C SER A 56 5.55 4.87 4.09
N GLN A 57 5.51 5.41 5.30
CA GLN A 57 4.57 6.47 5.66
C GLN A 57 4.78 7.71 4.79
N ILE A 58 6.02 8.16 4.67
CA ILE A 58 6.34 9.34 3.87
C ILE A 58 5.97 9.09 2.41
N LYS A 59 6.31 7.92 1.88
CA LYS A 59 5.99 7.57 0.50
C LYS A 59 4.50 7.59 0.24
N ALA A 60 3.71 7.04 1.17
CA ALA A 60 2.25 7.01 1.04
C ALA A 60 1.68 8.43 1.01
N LEU A 61 2.17 9.29 1.88
CA LEU A 61 1.72 10.68 1.92
C LEU A 61 2.11 11.44 0.65
N GLU A 62 3.32 11.20 0.15
CA GLU A 62 3.77 11.84 -1.10
C GLU A 62 2.91 11.41 -2.29
N CYS A 63 2.43 10.18 -2.29
CA CYS A 63 1.57 9.67 -3.35
C CYS A 63 0.10 10.05 -3.17
N GLY A 64 -0.23 10.76 -2.10
CA GLY A 64 -1.59 11.22 -1.88
C GLY A 64 -2.53 10.17 -1.32
N LEU A 65 -1.98 9.11 -0.71
CA LEU A 65 -2.80 8.08 -0.09
C LEU A 65 -3.38 8.56 1.25
N ASP A 66 -4.51 7.99 1.60
CA ASP A 66 -5.19 8.31 2.86
C ASP A 66 -4.56 7.50 4.00
N TYR A 67 -3.52 8.08 4.61
CA TYR A 67 -2.77 7.44 5.68
C TYR A 67 -3.47 7.63 7.01
N ILE A 68 -3.61 6.55 7.76
CA ILE A 68 -4.15 6.59 9.12
C ILE A 68 -3.16 5.97 10.08
N SER A 69 -3.27 6.34 11.36
CA SER A 69 -2.41 5.82 12.40
C SER A 69 -2.81 4.38 12.75
N LEU A 70 -1.81 3.56 13.10
CA LEU A 70 -2.07 2.20 13.57
C LEU A 70 -3.00 2.19 14.79
N ASP A 71 -2.96 3.23 15.60
CA ASP A 71 -3.82 3.34 16.78
C ASP A 71 -5.30 3.47 16.45
N GLN A 72 -5.62 3.83 15.21
CA GLN A 72 -6.97 4.11 14.78
C GLN A 72 -7.65 2.93 14.12
N ILE A 73 -6.95 1.80 14.00
CA ILE A 73 -7.49 0.64 13.30
C ILE A 73 -7.54 -0.56 14.21
N GLU A 74 -8.52 -1.42 13.97
CA GLU A 74 -8.65 -2.69 14.68
C GLU A 74 -8.11 -3.85 13.87
N THR A 75 -8.26 -3.79 12.54
CA THR A 75 -7.81 -4.84 11.64
C THR A 75 -7.17 -4.24 10.39
N ILE A 76 -6.33 -5.04 9.75
CA ILE A 76 -5.76 -4.73 8.45
C ILE A 76 -6.28 -5.79 7.48
N ASP A 77 -6.94 -5.35 6.41
CA ASP A 77 -7.53 -6.28 5.44
C ASP A 77 -6.48 -6.95 4.57
N THR A 78 -5.46 -6.19 4.18
CA THR A 78 -4.38 -6.71 3.34
C THR A 78 -3.08 -6.08 3.80
N TYR A 79 -2.04 -6.88 3.95
CA TYR A 79 -0.71 -6.39 4.33
C TYR A 79 0.29 -6.74 3.23
N VAL A 80 0.98 -5.72 2.74
CA VAL A 80 1.98 -5.88 1.69
C VAL A 80 3.36 -5.57 2.25
N ASP A 81 4.24 -6.55 2.23
CA ASP A 81 5.56 -6.44 2.82
C ASP A 81 6.61 -7.00 1.86
N GLY A 82 7.68 -6.24 1.69
CA GLY A 82 8.81 -6.67 0.87
C GLY A 82 9.99 -7.15 1.69
N ALA A 83 9.74 -7.69 2.88
CA ALA A 83 10.79 -8.05 3.83
C ALA A 83 11.72 -9.16 3.33
N ASP A 84 11.31 -9.86 2.30
CA ASP A 84 12.11 -10.92 1.70
C ASP A 84 13.24 -10.40 0.81
N GLU A 85 13.29 -9.12 0.61
CA GLU A 85 14.32 -8.48 -0.22
C GLU A 85 15.69 -8.44 0.44
#